data_0824c676e8de91635aa7c0d69ad2b29e
#
_entry.id   0824c676e8de91635aa7c0d69ad2b29e
#
_cell.length_a   1.000
_cell.length_b   1.000
_cell.length_c   1.000
_cell.angle_alpha   90.00
_cell.angle_beta   90.00
_cell.angle_gamma   90.00
#
_symmetry.space_group_name_H-M   'P 1'
#
loop_
_entity.id
_entity.type
_entity.pdbx_description
1 polymer ?
#
loop_
_entity_poly.entity_id
_entity_poly.type
_entity_poly.pdbx_seq_one_letter_code
_entity_poly.pdbx_strand_id
1 'polypeptide(L)'
;VAPLLAVDKEAAPLPVNVTGLEHHHRSHYGRELMGTNGLGCVTCHNLNGTKSLGIPAVDLAYVPDRLQPAWFMRYMLDPASLRPGTRMPAFYIDGKSQGSKLFNGDPRKQIEALWVYLREVKEIRLPEGMEDNADYELKPTTRPIIHRTFVEGVGTHAIAVGFPQGIHFAYDALAMRPAALWRGRFIDAESAQADRFTPFVKPLGESVVLLPEGVSLATAVDGPWDGAGLRFTGYRLDTDRIPVFTYQLGEVEVEESLRPTEDGKSFRRKLSFSGPPQTVFLRIGVGEKSGDHGFIINKATIETTAGASAVAGPEAIGWVLPVAVAETGTTIEQVMSW
;
A
#
# COMPACT_ATOMS: atom_id res chain seq x y z
N VAL A 1 -10.43 44.65 17.20
CA VAL A 1 -9.39 44.23 18.15
C VAL A 1 -10.15 43.56 19.30
N ALA A 2 -10.22 42.24 19.32
CA ALA A 2 -10.80 41.51 20.44
C ALA A 2 -9.90 41.77 21.66
N PRO A 3 -10.46 42.05 22.86
CA PRO A 3 -9.67 42.24 24.07
C PRO A 3 -8.87 40.95 24.31
N LEU A 4 -7.57 41.10 24.61
CA LEU A 4 -6.75 40.07 25.19
C LEU A 4 -7.52 39.54 26.41
N LEU A 5 -8.10 38.34 26.30
CA LEU A 5 -8.77 37.70 27.42
C LEU A 5 -7.76 37.57 28.55
N ALA A 6 -8.10 38.12 29.72
CA ALA A 6 -7.29 38.07 30.90
C ALA A 6 -6.83 36.64 31.13
N VAL A 7 -5.52 36.43 31.24
CA VAL A 7 -4.94 35.15 31.57
C VAL A 7 -5.47 34.75 32.93
N ASP A 8 -6.29 33.74 32.97
CA ASP A 8 -6.80 33.19 34.22
C ASP A 8 -5.61 32.58 34.97
N LYS A 9 -5.19 33.27 36.03
CA LYS A 9 -4.00 32.91 36.80
C LYS A 9 -4.13 31.60 37.57
N GLU A 10 -5.33 31.03 37.61
CA GLU A 10 -5.62 29.77 38.34
C GLU A 10 -5.62 28.50 37.43
N ALA A 11 -5.48 28.65 36.13
CA ALA A 11 -5.38 27.48 35.28
C ALA A 11 -4.01 26.80 35.46
N ALA A 12 -4.01 25.65 36.09
CA ALA A 12 -2.80 24.85 36.23
C ALA A 12 -2.12 24.65 34.88
N PRO A 13 -0.79 24.83 34.77
CA PRO A 13 -0.07 24.55 33.54
C PRO A 13 -0.34 23.10 33.13
N LEU A 14 -0.30 22.83 31.84
CA LEU A 14 -0.33 21.42 31.35
C LEU A 14 0.74 20.66 32.10
N PRO A 15 0.37 19.58 32.83
CA PRO A 15 1.39 18.78 33.50
C PRO A 15 2.37 18.26 32.43
N VAL A 16 3.65 18.42 32.73
CA VAL A 16 4.72 17.96 31.85
C VAL A 16 4.64 16.45 31.81
N ASN A 17 4.11 15.90 30.70
CA ASN A 17 4.04 14.48 30.43
C ASN A 17 3.00 13.68 31.23
N VAL A 18 1.70 14.02 31.09
CA VAL A 18 0.58 13.20 31.66
C VAL A 18 0.43 11.83 30.99
N THR A 19 0.97 11.64 29.81
CA THR A 19 0.93 10.34 29.11
C THR A 19 1.90 9.32 29.69
N GLY A 20 2.99 9.77 30.33
CA GLY A 20 4.09 8.93 30.76
C GLY A 20 4.96 8.39 29.61
N LEU A 21 4.77 8.92 28.40
CA LEU A 21 5.47 8.47 27.20
C LEU A 21 6.67 9.37 26.85
N GLU A 22 7.62 8.82 26.13
CA GLU A 22 8.71 9.57 25.51
C GLU A 22 8.16 10.63 24.54
N HIS A 23 8.93 11.71 24.34
CA HIS A 23 8.50 12.88 23.58
C HIS A 23 8.07 12.52 22.13
N HIS A 24 8.86 11.71 21.45
CA HIS A 24 8.57 11.30 20.06
C HIS A 24 7.29 10.44 19.95
N HIS A 25 6.98 9.61 20.93
CA HIS A 25 5.72 8.87 20.97
C HIS A 25 4.52 9.81 21.14
N ARG A 26 4.64 10.83 22.00
CA ARG A 26 3.57 11.82 22.17
C ARG A 26 3.32 12.60 20.89
N SER A 27 4.37 13.02 20.21
CA SER A 27 4.28 13.70 18.91
C SER A 27 3.63 12.82 17.85
N HIS A 28 4.02 11.54 17.78
CA HIS A 28 3.38 10.55 16.88
C HIS A 28 1.88 10.41 17.12
N TYR A 29 1.47 10.21 18.37
CA TYR A 29 0.03 10.11 18.71
C TYR A 29 -0.71 11.43 18.49
N GLY A 30 -0.07 12.58 18.69
CA GLY A 30 -0.63 13.88 18.35
C GLY A 30 -0.92 14.03 16.86
N ARG A 31 -0.02 13.55 16.02
CA ARG A 31 -0.18 13.47 14.57
C ARG A 31 -1.36 12.61 14.19
N GLU A 32 -1.46 11.40 14.76
CA GLU A 32 -2.56 10.46 14.51
C GLU A 32 -3.92 11.06 14.92
N LEU A 33 -3.99 11.69 16.11
CA LEU A 33 -5.20 12.38 16.58
C LEU A 33 -5.63 13.52 15.66
N MET A 34 -4.69 14.24 15.04
CA MET A 34 -4.96 15.35 14.14
C MET A 34 -5.55 14.91 12.80
N GLY A 35 -5.18 13.71 12.34
CA GLY A 35 -5.53 13.14 11.04
C GLY A 35 -6.99 12.72 10.90
N THR A 36 -7.34 12.23 9.70
CA THR A 36 -8.70 11.83 9.31
C THR A 36 -9.24 10.65 10.13
N ASN A 37 -8.38 9.74 10.57
CA ASN A 37 -8.76 8.61 11.40
C ASN A 37 -8.74 8.89 12.91
N GLY A 38 -8.33 10.11 13.30
CA GLY A 38 -8.31 10.58 14.68
C GLY A 38 -9.52 11.45 15.02
N LEU A 39 -9.24 12.67 15.49
CA LEU A 39 -10.26 13.70 15.75
C LEU A 39 -10.63 14.50 14.50
N GLY A 40 -9.91 14.29 13.39
CA GLY A 40 -10.23 14.91 12.10
C GLY A 40 -9.99 16.42 12.01
N CYS A 41 -9.07 16.98 12.79
CA CYS A 41 -8.78 18.41 12.80
C CYS A 41 -8.45 18.97 11.42
N VAL A 42 -7.76 18.16 10.60
CA VAL A 42 -7.37 18.47 9.21
C VAL A 42 -8.56 18.67 8.26
N THR A 43 -9.77 18.22 8.64
CA THR A 43 -10.97 18.44 7.86
C THR A 43 -11.36 19.93 7.77
N CYS A 44 -11.04 20.69 8.83
CA CYS A 44 -11.40 22.11 8.92
C CYS A 44 -10.19 23.03 9.02
N HIS A 45 -9.05 22.59 9.53
CA HIS A 45 -7.89 23.42 9.78
C HIS A 45 -6.80 23.24 8.74
N ASN A 46 -6.25 24.36 8.27
CA ASN A 46 -4.96 24.35 7.59
C ASN A 46 -3.86 23.94 8.57
N LEU A 47 -2.77 23.41 8.07
CA LEU A 47 -1.63 22.99 8.89
C LEU A 47 -0.32 23.20 8.13
N ASN A 48 0.55 24.03 8.71
CA ASN A 48 1.87 24.35 8.13
C ASN A 48 1.81 24.74 6.64
N GLY A 49 0.86 25.62 6.29
CA GLY A 49 0.64 26.09 4.92
C GLY A 49 -0.14 25.12 4.03
N THR A 50 -0.35 23.88 4.43
CA THR A 50 -1.18 22.91 3.71
C THR A 50 -2.66 23.21 3.96
N LYS A 51 -3.46 23.21 2.90
CA LYS A 51 -4.91 23.47 2.98
C LYS A 51 -5.64 22.35 3.69
N SER A 52 -6.68 22.72 4.45
CA SER A 52 -7.64 21.77 5.02
C SER A 52 -8.35 20.95 3.94
N LEU A 53 -8.85 19.79 4.33
CA LEU A 53 -9.58 18.90 3.39
C LEU A 53 -11.00 19.40 3.08
N GLY A 54 -11.49 20.37 3.83
CA GLY A 54 -12.84 20.91 3.68
C GLY A 54 -12.90 22.41 3.91
N ILE A 55 -13.66 22.87 4.92
CA ILE A 55 -13.86 24.29 5.21
C ILE A 55 -12.59 24.87 5.82
N PRO A 56 -11.97 25.90 5.23
CA PRO A 56 -10.73 26.45 5.74
C PRO A 56 -10.94 27.22 7.05
N ALA A 57 -10.27 26.77 8.12
CA ALA A 57 -10.12 27.47 9.38
C ALA A 57 -8.66 27.90 9.59
N VAL A 58 -8.35 28.45 10.76
CA VAL A 58 -7.00 28.92 11.08
C VAL A 58 -5.96 27.81 10.94
N ASP A 59 -4.76 28.16 10.49
CA ASP A 59 -3.64 27.24 10.43
C ASP A 59 -3.15 26.92 11.85
N LEU A 60 -3.17 25.64 12.20
CA LEU A 60 -2.84 25.17 13.54
C LEU A 60 -1.34 25.19 13.83
N ALA A 61 -0.47 25.28 12.82
CA ALA A 61 0.98 25.39 13.04
C ALA A 61 1.39 26.65 13.84
N TYR A 62 0.50 27.65 13.88
CA TYR A 62 0.74 28.88 14.66
C TYR A 62 0.09 28.88 16.05
N VAL A 63 -0.58 27.79 16.43
CA VAL A 63 -1.26 27.68 17.73
C VAL A 63 -0.28 27.79 18.89
N PRO A 64 0.89 27.12 18.91
CA PRO A 64 1.85 27.24 20.01
C PRO A 64 2.46 28.65 20.18
N ASP A 65 2.52 29.43 19.10
CA ASP A 65 3.03 30.81 19.10
C ASP A 65 1.99 31.79 19.62
N ARG A 66 0.70 31.45 19.61
CA ARG A 66 -0.43 32.34 19.90
C ARG A 66 -1.16 32.03 21.18
N LEU A 67 -1.17 30.77 21.61
CA LEU A 67 -1.96 30.31 22.74
C LEU A 67 -1.07 29.75 23.85
N GLN A 68 -1.54 29.88 25.09
CA GLN A 68 -0.92 29.20 26.21
C GLN A 68 -1.45 27.76 26.31
N PRO A 69 -0.61 26.79 26.74
CA PRO A 69 -1.02 25.39 26.89
C PRO A 69 -2.28 25.20 27.73
N ALA A 70 -2.37 25.92 28.87
CA ALA A 70 -3.53 25.80 29.75
C ALA A 70 -4.83 26.31 29.08
N TRP A 71 -4.75 27.38 28.29
CA TRP A 71 -5.89 27.87 27.53
C TRP A 71 -6.28 26.88 26.43
N PHE A 72 -5.31 26.34 25.69
CA PHE A 72 -5.53 25.33 24.68
C PHE A 72 -6.24 24.10 25.27
N MET A 73 -5.79 23.59 26.42
CA MET A 73 -6.41 22.48 27.10
C MET A 73 -7.90 22.74 27.39
N ARG A 74 -8.23 23.89 27.98
CA ARG A 74 -9.62 24.27 28.29
C ARG A 74 -10.46 24.43 27.05
N TYR A 75 -9.91 25.06 26.01
CA TYR A 75 -10.61 25.24 24.75
C TYR A 75 -10.92 23.92 24.06
N MET A 76 -9.98 22.99 24.06
CA MET A 76 -10.20 21.66 23.49
C MET A 76 -11.25 20.85 24.25
N LEU A 77 -11.32 21.00 25.56
CA LEU A 77 -12.32 20.32 26.39
C LEU A 77 -13.75 20.85 26.16
N ASP A 78 -13.93 22.15 26.07
CA ASP A 78 -15.23 22.77 25.82
C ASP A 78 -15.06 24.08 25.00
N PRO A 79 -15.05 23.97 23.66
CA PRO A 79 -14.88 25.15 22.81
C PRO A 79 -15.98 26.17 22.95
N ALA A 80 -17.23 25.73 23.15
CA ALA A 80 -18.40 26.59 23.16
C ALA A 80 -18.47 27.49 24.42
N SER A 81 -17.99 26.99 25.56
CA SER A 81 -17.93 27.74 26.80
C SER A 81 -17.00 28.94 26.72
N LEU A 82 -15.85 28.76 26.04
CA LEU A 82 -14.85 29.85 25.90
C LEU A 82 -15.10 30.74 24.67
N ARG A 83 -15.80 30.22 23.67
CA ARG A 83 -16.15 30.98 22.46
C ARG A 83 -17.55 30.59 21.95
N PRO A 84 -18.59 31.26 22.50
CA PRO A 84 -19.95 31.03 22.05
C PRO A 84 -20.10 31.24 20.53
N GLY A 85 -20.80 30.35 19.87
CA GLY A 85 -20.99 30.38 18.40
C GLY A 85 -19.82 29.84 17.60
N THR A 86 -18.80 29.23 18.21
CA THR A 86 -17.75 28.52 17.49
C THR A 86 -18.33 27.35 16.69
N ARG A 87 -17.75 27.10 15.50
CA ARG A 87 -18.04 25.89 14.70
C ARG A 87 -17.18 24.68 15.09
N MET A 88 -16.19 24.89 15.96
CA MET A 88 -15.38 23.80 16.44
C MET A 88 -16.22 22.87 17.30
N PRO A 89 -16.29 21.56 16.96
CA PRO A 89 -17.11 20.63 17.72
C PRO A 89 -16.51 20.34 19.09
N ALA A 90 -17.35 19.88 20.02
CA ALA A 90 -16.88 19.31 21.29
C ALA A 90 -16.42 17.87 21.03
N PHE A 91 -15.11 17.62 21.15
CA PHE A 91 -14.52 16.29 20.94
C PHE A 91 -14.63 15.41 22.17
N TYR A 92 -14.86 16.01 23.33
CA TYR A 92 -14.84 15.31 24.62
C TYR A 92 -16.16 15.52 25.34
N ILE A 93 -16.97 14.46 25.38
CA ILE A 93 -18.27 14.45 26.06
C ILE A 93 -18.19 13.48 27.24
N ASP A 94 -18.70 13.87 28.39
CA ASP A 94 -18.65 13.08 29.63
C ASP A 94 -17.25 12.57 29.97
N GLY A 95 -16.25 13.40 29.73
CA GLY A 95 -14.86 13.10 30.05
C GLY A 95 -14.19 12.07 29.15
N LYS A 96 -14.76 11.80 27.96
CA LYS A 96 -14.18 10.85 26.98
C LYS A 96 -14.22 11.40 25.57
N SER A 97 -13.21 10.99 24.79
CA SER A 97 -13.13 11.28 23.35
C SER A 97 -14.24 10.59 22.58
N GLN A 98 -14.86 11.34 21.66
CA GLN A 98 -15.87 10.81 20.74
C GLN A 98 -15.26 10.33 19.41
N GLY A 99 -14.07 10.78 19.05
CA GLY A 99 -13.45 10.51 17.74
C GLY A 99 -12.28 9.53 17.77
N SER A 100 -11.67 9.30 18.94
CA SER A 100 -10.50 8.42 19.02
C SER A 100 -10.43 7.63 20.32
N LYS A 101 -10.02 6.37 20.22
CA LYS A 101 -9.80 5.47 21.39
C LYS A 101 -8.37 5.55 21.95
N LEU A 102 -7.49 6.32 21.33
CA LEU A 102 -6.13 6.51 21.85
C LEU A 102 -6.16 6.94 23.33
N PHE A 103 -5.25 6.40 24.11
CA PHE A 103 -5.20 6.63 25.57
C PHE A 103 -6.53 6.28 26.28
N ASN A 104 -7.27 5.30 25.78
CA ASN A 104 -8.62 4.94 26.26
C ASN A 104 -9.62 6.10 26.22
N GLY A 105 -9.42 7.05 25.28
CA GLY A 105 -10.24 8.25 25.14
C GLY A 105 -9.99 9.32 26.20
N ASP A 106 -8.88 9.24 26.97
CA ASP A 106 -8.53 10.24 28.01
C ASP A 106 -8.26 11.60 27.37
N PRO A 107 -9.09 12.62 27.66
CA PRO A 107 -8.96 13.94 27.05
C PRO A 107 -7.63 14.63 27.33
N ARG A 108 -7.12 14.52 28.55
CA ARG A 108 -5.89 15.22 28.93
C ARG A 108 -4.69 14.69 28.21
N LYS A 109 -4.60 13.35 28.07
CA LYS A 109 -3.52 12.68 27.34
C LYS A 109 -3.58 12.97 25.85
N GLN A 110 -4.78 12.97 25.27
CA GLN A 110 -4.98 13.30 23.86
C GLN A 110 -4.61 14.76 23.57
N ILE A 111 -5.07 15.71 24.40
CA ILE A 111 -4.78 17.14 24.20
C ILE A 111 -3.29 17.43 24.41
N GLU A 112 -2.63 16.77 25.37
CA GLU A 112 -1.18 16.89 25.54
C GLU A 112 -0.44 16.40 24.28
N ALA A 113 -0.81 15.24 23.74
CA ALA A 113 -0.21 14.70 22.52
C ALA A 113 -0.39 15.66 21.34
N LEU A 114 -1.59 16.22 21.14
CA LEU A 114 -1.86 17.26 20.14
C LEU A 114 -0.96 18.49 20.35
N TRP A 115 -0.79 18.97 21.58
CA TRP A 115 0.04 20.12 21.88
C TRP A 115 1.52 19.85 21.54
N VAL A 116 2.03 18.67 21.91
CA VAL A 116 3.42 18.28 21.59
C VAL A 116 3.63 18.24 20.08
N TYR A 117 2.72 17.61 19.35
CA TYR A 117 2.78 17.56 17.90
C TYR A 117 2.76 18.95 17.26
N LEU A 118 1.84 19.84 17.66
CA LEU A 118 1.73 21.18 17.11
C LEU A 118 2.99 22.04 17.31
N ARG A 119 3.74 21.80 18.38
CA ARG A 119 5.03 22.48 18.59
C ARG A 119 6.10 22.10 17.58
N GLU A 120 5.97 20.94 16.97
CA GLU A 120 6.95 20.36 16.05
C GLU A 120 6.47 20.29 14.61
N VAL A 121 5.21 20.61 14.35
CA VAL A 121 4.56 20.39 13.05
C VAL A 121 5.25 21.06 11.86
N LYS A 122 6.08 22.07 12.10
CA LYS A 122 6.87 22.74 11.06
C LYS A 122 8.07 21.91 10.59
N GLU A 123 8.51 20.93 11.39
CA GLU A 123 9.73 20.14 11.19
C GLU A 123 9.45 18.65 10.98
N ILE A 124 8.22 18.22 11.24
CA ILE A 124 7.83 16.81 11.20
C ILE A 124 6.67 16.59 10.21
N ARG A 125 6.35 15.33 9.97
CA ARG A 125 5.31 14.91 9.02
C ARG A 125 3.94 15.48 9.35
N LEU A 126 3.21 15.81 8.29
CA LEU A 126 1.80 16.18 8.37
C LEU A 126 0.93 14.97 8.77
N PRO A 127 -0.30 15.21 9.29
CA PRO A 127 -1.23 14.14 9.65
C PRO A 127 -1.79 13.45 8.42
N GLU A 128 -2.33 12.26 8.66
CA GLU A 128 -3.08 11.53 7.64
C GLU A 128 -4.18 12.40 7.01
N GLY A 129 -4.29 12.34 5.70
CA GLY A 129 -5.17 13.16 4.88
C GLY A 129 -4.54 14.44 4.35
N MET A 130 -3.49 14.97 5.01
CA MET A 130 -2.71 16.13 4.53
C MET A 130 -1.33 15.76 4.01
N GLU A 131 -0.89 14.56 4.29
CA GLU A 131 0.41 14.09 3.81
C GLU A 131 0.39 13.98 2.30
N ASP A 132 1.34 14.62 1.67
CA ASP A 132 1.81 14.18 0.38
C ASP A 132 2.68 12.96 0.70
N ASN A 133 2.20 11.75 0.41
CA ASN A 133 2.91 10.48 0.65
C ASN A 133 4.22 10.38 -0.16
N ALA A 134 4.67 11.50 -0.70
CA ALA A 134 5.85 11.61 -1.57
C ALA A 134 7.15 11.17 -0.89
N ASP A 135 7.26 11.27 0.44
CA ASP A 135 8.49 10.96 1.17
C ASP A 135 8.76 9.45 1.27
N TYR A 136 7.72 8.62 1.18
CA TYR A 136 7.84 7.15 1.19
C TYR A 136 7.53 6.53 -0.16
N GLU A 137 7.16 7.34 -1.14
CA GLU A 137 6.96 6.84 -2.49
C GLU A 137 8.28 6.31 -3.06
N LEU A 138 8.29 5.05 -3.42
CA LEU A 138 9.39 4.46 -4.14
C LEU A 138 9.30 4.86 -5.62
N LYS A 139 10.30 5.61 -6.10
CA LYS A 139 10.36 6.14 -7.46
C LYS A 139 11.45 5.42 -8.26
N PRO A 140 11.11 4.44 -9.12
CA PRO A 140 12.07 3.80 -9.99
C PRO A 140 12.46 4.76 -11.12
N THR A 141 13.62 5.43 -11.01
CA THR A 141 14.07 6.44 -11.98
C THR A 141 15.11 5.93 -12.96
N THR A 142 16.11 5.18 -12.49
CA THR A 142 17.24 4.72 -13.32
C THR A 142 17.35 3.21 -13.42
N ARG A 143 16.76 2.50 -12.47
CA ARG A 143 16.79 1.04 -12.38
C ARG A 143 15.52 0.52 -11.72
N PRO A 144 15.18 -0.77 -11.89
CA PRO A 144 14.05 -1.37 -11.20
C PRO A 144 14.21 -1.29 -9.67
N ILE A 145 13.09 -1.08 -8.97
CA ILE A 145 12.99 -1.19 -7.52
C ILE A 145 12.18 -2.43 -7.20
N ILE A 146 12.71 -3.26 -6.30
CA ILE A 146 12.05 -4.46 -5.79
C ILE A 146 11.73 -4.22 -4.32
N HIS A 147 10.47 -4.36 -3.97
CA HIS A 147 10.01 -4.15 -2.59
C HIS A 147 9.12 -5.30 -2.14
N ARG A 148 9.56 -6.00 -1.08
CA ARG A 148 8.77 -7.08 -0.45
C ARG A 148 7.89 -6.45 0.61
N THR A 149 6.58 -6.57 0.43
CA THR A 149 5.58 -5.98 1.32
C THR A 149 4.23 -6.67 1.18
N PHE A 150 3.26 -6.25 1.96
CA PHE A 150 1.87 -6.68 1.80
C PHE A 150 1.19 -5.75 0.79
N VAL A 151 0.67 -6.30 -0.30
CA VAL A 151 0.03 -5.51 -1.37
C VAL A 151 -1.46 -5.84 -1.45
N GLU A 152 -2.29 -4.80 -1.49
CA GLU A 152 -3.76 -4.95 -1.59
C GLU A 152 -4.13 -5.72 -2.87
N GLY A 153 -5.01 -6.72 -2.73
CA GLY A 153 -5.40 -7.60 -3.83
C GLY A 153 -4.36 -8.64 -4.24
N VAL A 154 -3.17 -8.66 -3.60
CA VAL A 154 -2.12 -9.67 -3.87
C VAL A 154 -1.86 -10.53 -2.64
N GLY A 155 -1.74 -9.92 -1.46
CA GLY A 155 -1.56 -10.66 -0.22
C GLY A 155 -0.26 -10.34 0.52
N THR A 156 0.07 -11.21 1.49
CA THR A 156 1.20 -11.01 2.41
C THR A 156 2.55 -11.50 1.88
N HIS A 157 2.55 -12.24 0.77
CA HIS A 157 3.76 -12.75 0.12
C HIS A 157 4.09 -12.00 -1.17
N ALA A 158 3.69 -10.73 -1.23
CA ALA A 158 3.86 -9.91 -2.42
C ALA A 158 5.30 -9.39 -2.58
N ILE A 159 5.77 -9.41 -3.81
CA ILE A 159 7.01 -8.78 -4.26
C ILE A 159 6.63 -7.78 -5.34
N ALA A 160 6.59 -6.51 -4.98
CA ALA A 160 6.32 -5.43 -5.92
C ALA A 160 7.60 -5.05 -6.69
N VAL A 161 7.47 -4.88 -8.01
CA VAL A 161 8.57 -4.52 -8.90
C VAL A 161 8.18 -3.31 -9.74
N GLY A 162 8.89 -2.21 -9.54
CA GLY A 162 8.67 -0.97 -10.24
C GLY A 162 9.77 -0.71 -11.27
N PHE A 163 9.40 -0.19 -12.43
CA PHE A 163 10.32 0.09 -13.54
C PHE A 163 10.37 1.56 -13.90
N PRO A 164 11.53 2.07 -14.38
CA PRO A 164 11.67 3.46 -14.82
C PRO A 164 10.72 3.86 -15.95
N GLN A 165 10.22 2.89 -16.73
CA GLN A 165 9.25 3.10 -17.82
C GLN A 165 7.83 3.44 -17.31
N GLY A 166 7.62 3.49 -15.97
CA GLY A 166 6.32 3.79 -15.39
C GLY A 166 5.31 2.66 -15.52
N ILE A 167 5.76 1.42 -15.69
CA ILE A 167 4.93 0.21 -15.59
C ILE A 167 5.46 -0.67 -14.47
N HIS A 168 4.56 -1.33 -13.76
CA HIS A 168 4.87 -2.03 -12.53
C HIS A 168 4.05 -3.30 -12.40
N PHE A 169 4.55 -4.25 -11.62
CA PHE A 169 3.78 -5.43 -11.25
C PHE A 169 4.00 -5.81 -9.77
N ALA A 170 3.07 -6.58 -9.23
CA ALA A 170 3.28 -7.31 -8.00
C ALA A 170 3.20 -8.82 -8.26
N TYR A 171 4.18 -9.55 -7.76
CA TYR A 171 4.29 -10.99 -7.84
C TYR A 171 3.82 -11.61 -6.52
N ASP A 172 2.94 -12.61 -6.61
CA ASP A 172 2.53 -13.42 -5.47
C ASP A 172 3.46 -14.62 -5.34
N ALA A 173 4.35 -14.57 -4.35
CA ALA A 173 5.32 -15.66 -4.12
C ALA A 173 4.71 -16.91 -3.46
N LEU A 174 3.45 -16.85 -2.99
CA LEU A 174 2.73 -18.02 -2.51
C LEU A 174 2.09 -18.80 -3.64
N ALA A 175 1.55 -18.10 -4.63
CA ALA A 175 0.88 -18.69 -5.80
C ALA A 175 1.79 -18.78 -7.05
N MET A 176 3.04 -18.28 -6.97
CA MET A 176 4.06 -18.21 -8.03
C MET A 176 3.52 -17.63 -9.34
N ARG A 177 3.01 -16.39 -9.24
CA ARG A 177 2.40 -15.72 -10.39
C ARG A 177 2.50 -14.21 -10.31
N PRO A 178 2.52 -13.48 -11.43
CA PRO A 178 2.16 -12.06 -11.41
C PRO A 178 0.69 -11.96 -10.96
N ALA A 179 0.41 -11.03 -10.05
CA ALA A 179 -0.90 -10.90 -9.42
C ALA A 179 -1.55 -9.55 -9.66
N ALA A 180 -0.76 -8.48 -9.86
CA ALA A 180 -1.25 -7.15 -10.17
C ALA A 180 -0.32 -6.47 -11.18
N LEU A 181 -0.91 -5.66 -12.08
CA LEU A 181 -0.22 -4.83 -13.06
C LEU A 181 -0.75 -3.41 -12.94
N TRP A 182 0.12 -2.39 -13.05
CA TRP A 182 -0.33 -0.98 -13.06
C TRP A 182 0.66 -0.05 -13.74
N ARG A 183 0.24 1.19 -13.99
CA ARG A 183 1.01 2.25 -14.66
C ARG A 183 1.16 3.48 -13.79
N GLY A 184 2.16 4.31 -14.09
CA GLY A 184 2.37 5.60 -13.48
C GLY A 184 3.21 5.55 -12.20
N ARG A 185 2.67 5.96 -11.05
CA ARG A 185 3.37 5.95 -9.77
C ARG A 185 3.50 4.53 -9.22
N PHE A 186 4.62 4.23 -8.53
CA PHE A 186 4.86 2.86 -8.08
C PHE A 186 4.07 2.54 -6.81
N ILE A 187 4.66 2.62 -5.66
CA ILE A 187 4.04 2.33 -4.36
C ILE A 187 4.55 3.28 -3.28
N ASP A 188 3.77 3.40 -2.22
CA ASP A 188 4.18 4.02 -0.98
C ASP A 188 4.72 2.95 -0.01
N ALA A 189 5.96 3.11 0.42
CA ALA A 189 6.59 2.19 1.36
C ALA A 189 6.39 2.58 2.84
N GLU A 190 5.57 3.58 3.14
CA GLU A 190 5.33 4.08 4.50
C GLU A 190 5.03 2.93 5.45
N SER A 191 4.10 2.10 5.07
CA SER A 191 3.64 0.99 5.89
C SER A 191 4.75 0.02 6.30
N ALA A 192 5.70 -0.22 5.42
CA ALA A 192 6.82 -1.12 5.69
C ALA A 192 7.95 -0.45 6.49
N GLN A 193 8.02 0.91 6.48
CA GLN A 193 9.14 1.66 7.05
C GLN A 193 8.79 2.42 8.33
N ALA A 194 7.57 2.92 8.44
CA ALA A 194 7.18 3.82 9.52
C ALA A 194 6.23 3.22 10.55
N ASP A 195 5.44 2.21 10.20
CA ASP A 195 4.44 1.65 11.09
C ASP A 195 4.35 0.12 11.00
N ARG A 196 4.29 -0.55 12.17
CA ARG A 196 4.17 -2.01 12.28
C ARG A 196 2.73 -2.54 12.12
N PHE A 197 1.74 -1.67 12.09
CA PHE A 197 0.31 -2.03 12.09
C PHE A 197 -0.41 -1.58 10.83
N THR A 198 0.31 -1.36 9.76
CA THR A 198 -0.22 -0.71 8.57
C THR A 198 -1.05 -1.64 7.71
N PRO A 199 -2.07 -1.09 7.05
CA PRO A 199 -2.81 -1.79 6.03
C PRO A 199 -1.92 -2.18 4.85
N PHE A 200 -2.44 -3.07 3.99
CA PHE A 200 -1.77 -3.42 2.75
C PHE A 200 -1.43 -2.18 1.93
N VAL A 201 -0.22 -2.18 1.36
CA VAL A 201 0.22 -1.13 0.43
C VAL A 201 -0.64 -1.15 -0.82
N LYS A 202 -1.05 0.02 -1.28
CA LYS A 202 -1.79 0.20 -2.53
C LYS A 202 -0.86 0.64 -3.65
N PRO A 203 -1.06 0.15 -4.89
CA PRO A 203 -0.48 0.81 -6.05
C PRO A 203 -0.86 2.28 -6.09
N LEU A 204 0.11 3.18 -6.27
CA LEU A 204 -0.14 4.63 -6.35
C LEU A 204 -0.53 5.09 -7.76
N GLY A 205 -0.34 4.22 -8.74
CA GLY A 205 -0.60 4.52 -10.14
C GLY A 205 -2.05 4.29 -10.57
N GLU A 206 -2.25 4.39 -11.86
CA GLU A 206 -3.54 4.23 -12.53
C GLU A 206 -3.64 2.88 -13.25
N SER A 207 -4.85 2.56 -13.74
CA SER A 207 -5.08 1.35 -14.54
C SER A 207 -4.61 0.08 -13.85
N VAL A 208 -4.89 -0.04 -12.55
CA VAL A 208 -4.56 -1.24 -11.78
C VAL A 208 -5.43 -2.41 -12.26
N VAL A 209 -4.80 -3.48 -12.69
CA VAL A 209 -5.45 -4.74 -13.07
C VAL A 209 -4.98 -5.83 -12.13
N LEU A 210 -5.92 -6.45 -11.42
CA LEU A 210 -5.68 -7.68 -10.67
C LEU A 210 -5.84 -8.88 -11.59
N LEU A 211 -4.84 -9.75 -11.61
CA LEU A 211 -4.88 -11.00 -12.35
C LEU A 211 -5.58 -12.10 -11.51
N PRO A 212 -6.13 -13.16 -12.13
CA PRO A 212 -6.90 -14.18 -11.43
C PRO A 212 -6.14 -14.78 -10.25
N GLU A 213 -6.82 -14.96 -9.14
CA GLU A 213 -6.28 -15.62 -7.94
C GLU A 213 -6.02 -17.11 -8.16
N GLY A 214 -5.19 -17.70 -7.30
CA GLY A 214 -4.83 -19.11 -7.29
C GLY A 214 -3.47 -19.37 -7.91
N VAL A 215 -3.04 -20.62 -7.83
CA VAL A 215 -1.70 -21.05 -8.24
C VAL A 215 -1.49 -21.02 -9.76
N SER A 216 -0.23 -20.84 -10.16
CA SER A 216 0.13 -20.72 -11.58
C SER A 216 0.26 -22.07 -12.30
N LEU A 217 0.60 -23.14 -11.59
CA LEU A 217 0.94 -24.43 -12.19
C LEU A 217 0.25 -25.60 -11.49
N ALA A 218 -0.06 -26.64 -12.26
CA ALA A 218 -0.51 -27.93 -11.78
C ALA A 218 0.08 -29.07 -12.63
N THR A 219 0.00 -30.28 -12.09
CA THR A 219 0.47 -31.52 -12.79
C THR A 219 -0.60 -32.15 -13.68
N ALA A 220 -1.86 -31.76 -13.54
CA ALA A 220 -2.98 -32.23 -14.34
C ALA A 220 -4.00 -31.11 -14.57
N VAL A 221 -4.65 -31.11 -15.75
CA VAL A 221 -5.64 -30.10 -16.11
C VAL A 221 -6.88 -30.18 -15.21
N ASP A 222 -7.36 -31.39 -14.94
CA ASP A 222 -8.55 -31.67 -14.10
C ASP A 222 -8.17 -31.99 -12.65
N GLY A 223 -6.88 -31.84 -12.30
CA GLY A 223 -6.36 -32.09 -10.96
C GLY A 223 -6.63 -30.93 -9.99
N PRO A 224 -6.22 -31.11 -8.73
CA PRO A 224 -6.32 -30.03 -7.75
C PRO A 224 -5.37 -28.89 -8.12
N TRP A 225 -5.92 -27.66 -8.10
CA TRP A 225 -5.16 -26.41 -8.26
C TRP A 225 -4.95 -25.77 -6.87
N ASP A 226 -4.48 -26.58 -5.92
CA ASP A 226 -4.31 -26.21 -4.51
C ASP A 226 -2.86 -25.81 -4.15
N GLY A 227 -1.95 -25.92 -5.12
CA GLY A 227 -0.52 -25.64 -4.92
C GLY A 227 0.26 -26.79 -4.31
N ALA A 228 -0.31 -27.99 -4.20
CA ALA A 228 0.42 -29.15 -3.71
C ALA A 228 1.67 -29.43 -4.57
N GLY A 229 2.83 -29.51 -3.92
CA GLY A 229 4.13 -29.69 -4.58
C GLY A 229 4.72 -28.41 -5.19
N LEU A 230 4.01 -27.29 -5.19
CA LEU A 230 4.50 -26.00 -5.66
C LEU A 230 5.25 -25.29 -4.52
N ARG A 231 6.50 -24.90 -4.76
CA ARG A 231 7.35 -24.29 -3.71
C ARG A 231 8.19 -23.17 -4.28
N PHE A 232 8.01 -21.97 -3.75
CA PHE A 232 8.87 -20.83 -4.06
C PHE A 232 10.26 -21.03 -3.45
N THR A 233 11.32 -20.93 -4.26
CA THR A 233 12.70 -21.10 -3.82
C THR A 233 13.44 -19.77 -3.67
N GLY A 234 12.94 -18.71 -4.31
CA GLY A 234 13.52 -17.38 -4.18
C GLY A 234 13.50 -16.59 -5.47
N TYR A 235 14.38 -15.61 -5.56
CA TYR A 235 14.69 -14.91 -6.81
C TYR A 235 16.14 -14.45 -6.81
N ARG A 236 16.72 -14.36 -7.96
CA ARG A 236 17.99 -13.68 -8.24
C ARG A 236 17.76 -12.45 -9.10
N LEU A 237 18.68 -11.51 -9.07
CA LEU A 237 18.66 -10.37 -9.99
C LEU A 237 19.56 -10.69 -11.19
N ASP A 238 19.07 -10.38 -12.37
CA ASP A 238 19.89 -10.44 -13.59
C ASP A 238 20.78 -9.19 -13.75
N THR A 239 21.42 -9.08 -14.91
CA THR A 239 22.32 -7.96 -15.25
C THR A 239 21.64 -6.59 -15.24
N ASP A 240 20.34 -6.56 -15.55
CA ASP A 240 19.51 -5.34 -15.56
C ASP A 240 18.82 -5.10 -14.20
N ARG A 241 19.17 -5.92 -13.20
CA ARG A 241 18.58 -5.93 -11.86
C ARG A 241 17.08 -6.25 -11.85
N ILE A 242 16.61 -6.98 -12.85
CA ILE A 242 15.25 -7.49 -12.91
C ILE A 242 15.20 -8.84 -12.17
N PRO A 243 14.18 -9.08 -11.33
CA PRO A 243 14.07 -10.35 -10.62
C PRO A 243 13.74 -11.50 -11.59
N VAL A 244 14.50 -12.58 -11.44
CA VAL A 244 14.18 -13.89 -12.00
C VAL A 244 13.72 -14.74 -10.83
N PHE A 245 12.43 -14.97 -10.75
CA PHE A 245 11.81 -15.80 -9.71
C PHE A 245 12.09 -17.26 -9.98
N THR A 246 12.36 -18.03 -8.93
CA THR A 246 12.63 -19.46 -9.01
C THR A 246 11.68 -20.22 -8.09
N TYR A 247 11.11 -21.30 -8.61
CA TYR A 247 10.20 -22.16 -7.87
C TYR A 247 10.17 -23.57 -8.48
N GLN A 248 9.56 -24.51 -7.78
CA GLN A 248 9.50 -25.92 -8.16
C GLN A 248 8.06 -26.42 -8.10
N LEU A 249 7.70 -27.29 -9.05
CA LEU A 249 6.52 -28.13 -9.00
C LEU A 249 6.97 -29.60 -9.08
N GLY A 250 7.02 -30.28 -7.93
CA GLY A 250 7.66 -31.58 -7.83
C GLY A 250 9.13 -31.53 -8.23
N GLU A 251 9.51 -32.26 -9.28
CA GLU A 251 10.87 -32.29 -9.85
C GLU A 251 11.11 -31.25 -10.97
N VAL A 252 10.08 -30.51 -11.38
CA VAL A 252 10.22 -29.45 -12.37
C VAL A 252 10.63 -28.14 -11.70
N GLU A 253 11.76 -27.61 -12.12
CA GLU A 253 12.19 -26.25 -11.75
C GLU A 253 11.70 -25.25 -12.78
N VAL A 254 11.31 -24.06 -12.30
CA VAL A 254 10.84 -22.95 -13.14
C VAL A 254 11.60 -21.68 -12.80
N GLU A 255 12.15 -21.03 -13.82
CA GLU A 255 12.60 -19.66 -13.77
C GLU A 255 11.62 -18.75 -14.48
N GLU A 256 11.19 -17.70 -13.82
CA GLU A 256 10.21 -16.75 -14.35
C GLU A 256 10.70 -15.33 -14.23
N SER A 257 10.57 -14.56 -15.31
CA SER A 257 10.86 -13.11 -15.29
C SER A 257 9.82 -12.33 -16.08
N LEU A 258 9.57 -11.09 -15.64
CA LEU A 258 8.75 -10.13 -16.35
C LEU A 258 9.60 -8.89 -16.67
N ARG A 259 9.68 -8.56 -17.97
CA ARG A 259 10.43 -7.41 -18.46
C ARG A 259 9.51 -6.45 -19.20
N PRO A 260 9.66 -5.12 -19.02
CA PRO A 260 9.00 -4.17 -19.90
C PRO A 260 9.32 -4.48 -21.37
N THR A 261 8.35 -4.31 -22.26
CA THR A 261 8.57 -4.27 -23.69
C THR A 261 9.34 -3.00 -24.08
N GLU A 262 9.94 -2.95 -25.25
CA GLU A 262 10.73 -1.79 -25.72
C GLU A 262 9.93 -0.49 -25.73
N ASP A 263 8.64 -0.56 -26.03
CA ASP A 263 7.71 0.57 -26.01
C ASP A 263 7.24 0.98 -24.60
N GLY A 264 7.61 0.20 -23.59
CA GLY A 264 7.23 0.44 -22.19
C GLY A 264 5.73 0.29 -21.90
N LYS A 265 4.96 -0.35 -22.81
CA LYS A 265 3.50 -0.44 -22.66
C LYS A 265 3.00 -1.82 -22.20
N SER A 266 3.85 -2.82 -22.17
CA SER A 266 3.47 -4.19 -21.85
C SER A 266 4.60 -4.87 -21.10
N PHE A 267 4.31 -6.03 -20.53
CA PHE A 267 5.34 -6.93 -20.02
C PHE A 267 5.52 -8.14 -20.91
N ARG A 268 6.77 -8.49 -21.20
CA ARG A 268 7.15 -9.81 -21.70
C ARG A 268 7.45 -10.71 -20.49
N ARG A 269 6.62 -11.72 -20.29
CA ARG A 269 6.78 -12.75 -19.29
C ARG A 269 7.49 -13.94 -19.93
N LYS A 270 8.60 -14.38 -19.36
CA LYS A 270 9.34 -15.56 -19.80
C LYS A 270 9.36 -16.58 -18.67
N LEU A 271 8.96 -17.82 -18.99
CA LEU A 271 9.05 -18.96 -18.10
C LEU A 271 9.96 -20.01 -18.75
N SER A 272 10.96 -20.46 -18.01
CA SER A 272 11.85 -21.55 -18.42
C SER A 272 11.68 -22.72 -17.48
N PHE A 273 11.35 -23.88 -18.03
CA PHE A 273 11.10 -25.11 -17.31
C PHE A 273 12.26 -26.07 -17.52
N SER A 274 12.72 -26.74 -16.46
CA SER A 274 13.76 -27.75 -16.48
C SER A 274 13.41 -28.89 -15.54
N GLY A 275 13.82 -30.11 -15.87
CA GLY A 275 13.53 -31.29 -15.08
C GLY A 275 13.24 -32.51 -15.95
N PRO A 276 12.78 -33.63 -15.35
CA PRO A 276 12.41 -34.82 -16.10
C PRO A 276 11.29 -34.54 -17.11
N PRO A 277 11.29 -35.24 -18.27
CA PRO A 277 10.25 -35.11 -19.29
C PRO A 277 8.87 -35.39 -18.70
N GLN A 278 8.01 -34.40 -18.71
CA GLN A 278 6.62 -34.50 -18.28
C GLN A 278 5.80 -33.32 -18.80
N THR A 279 4.48 -33.40 -18.69
CA THR A 279 3.62 -32.25 -18.99
C THR A 279 3.18 -31.60 -17.69
N VAL A 280 3.35 -30.27 -17.61
CA VAL A 280 2.77 -29.41 -16.58
C VAL A 280 1.79 -28.44 -17.22
N PHE A 281 0.88 -27.89 -16.42
CA PHE A 281 -0.20 -27.06 -16.93
C PHE A 281 -0.04 -25.65 -16.34
N LEU A 282 0.20 -24.66 -17.23
CA LEU A 282 0.32 -23.26 -16.86
C LEU A 282 -1.04 -22.57 -16.95
N ARG A 283 -1.52 -22.03 -15.85
CA ARG A 283 -2.79 -21.30 -15.81
C ARG A 283 -2.65 -19.94 -16.52
N ILE A 284 -3.58 -19.66 -17.42
CA ILE A 284 -3.78 -18.35 -18.03
C ILE A 284 -4.84 -17.58 -17.25
N GLY A 285 -5.97 -18.21 -16.97
CA GLY A 285 -7.04 -17.66 -16.14
C GLY A 285 -8.42 -17.73 -16.76
N VAL A 286 -9.40 -17.25 -16.02
CA VAL A 286 -10.81 -17.18 -16.46
C VAL A 286 -11.00 -15.94 -17.32
N GLY A 287 -11.44 -16.11 -18.56
CA GLY A 287 -11.65 -15.01 -19.49
C GLY A 287 -12.00 -15.49 -20.89
N GLU A 288 -11.98 -14.56 -21.84
CA GLU A 288 -12.33 -14.81 -23.24
C GLU A 288 -11.09 -15.08 -24.08
N LYS A 289 -11.20 -16.01 -25.04
CA LYS A 289 -10.16 -16.24 -26.02
C LYS A 289 -10.22 -15.14 -27.10
N SER A 290 -9.06 -14.56 -27.42
CA SER A 290 -8.89 -13.52 -28.44
C SER A 290 -7.90 -14.00 -29.50
N GLY A 291 -8.40 -14.46 -30.62
CA GLY A 291 -7.58 -15.09 -31.66
C GLY A 291 -7.05 -16.48 -31.24
N ASP A 292 -5.97 -16.92 -31.91
CA ASP A 292 -5.42 -18.27 -31.70
C ASP A 292 -4.62 -18.40 -30.39
N HIS A 293 -3.94 -17.34 -29.98
CA HIS A 293 -2.98 -17.36 -28.86
C HIS A 293 -3.21 -16.27 -27.82
N GLY A 294 -4.27 -15.46 -27.96
CA GLY A 294 -4.60 -14.35 -27.07
C GLY A 294 -5.75 -14.67 -26.13
N PHE A 295 -5.74 -14.05 -24.95
CA PHE A 295 -6.77 -14.18 -23.91
C PHE A 295 -7.00 -12.82 -23.24
N ILE A 296 -8.25 -12.47 -23.03
CA ILE A 296 -8.65 -11.26 -22.29
C ILE A 296 -9.06 -11.69 -20.89
N ILE A 297 -8.26 -11.31 -19.89
CA ILE A 297 -8.41 -11.70 -18.49
C ILE A 297 -8.45 -10.43 -17.64
N ASN A 298 -9.59 -10.14 -17.02
CA ASN A 298 -9.72 -8.96 -16.12
C ASN A 298 -9.16 -7.65 -16.72
N LYS A 299 -9.45 -7.34 -17.99
CA LYS A 299 -8.94 -6.17 -18.73
C LYS A 299 -7.46 -6.26 -19.15
N ALA A 300 -6.75 -7.33 -18.83
CA ALA A 300 -5.43 -7.59 -19.41
C ALA A 300 -5.58 -8.52 -20.62
N THR A 301 -4.80 -8.26 -21.65
CA THR A 301 -4.61 -9.18 -22.78
C THR A 301 -3.33 -9.96 -22.53
N ILE A 302 -3.42 -11.29 -22.59
CA ILE A 302 -2.28 -12.19 -22.44
C ILE A 302 -2.13 -12.93 -23.78
N GLU A 303 -1.04 -12.67 -24.48
CA GLU A 303 -0.69 -13.35 -25.73
C GLU A 303 0.43 -14.36 -25.48
N THR A 304 0.25 -15.60 -25.86
CA THR A 304 1.26 -16.65 -25.72
C THR A 304 1.94 -16.92 -27.05
N THR A 305 3.26 -16.86 -27.07
CA THR A 305 4.07 -17.04 -28.29
C THR A 305 4.49 -18.50 -28.52
N ALA A 306 4.13 -19.40 -27.61
CA ALA A 306 4.50 -20.81 -27.75
C ALA A 306 3.57 -21.57 -28.73
N GLY A 307 4.12 -22.56 -29.41
CA GLY A 307 3.39 -23.43 -30.33
C GLY A 307 2.34 -24.37 -29.68
N ALA A 308 2.16 -24.30 -28.36
CA ALA A 308 1.14 -25.08 -27.66
C ALA A 308 -0.19 -24.30 -27.59
N SER A 309 -1.27 -24.98 -28.00
CA SER A 309 -2.62 -24.43 -27.89
C SER A 309 -3.14 -24.57 -26.47
N ALA A 310 -3.69 -23.50 -25.91
CA ALA A 310 -4.36 -23.56 -24.61
C ALA A 310 -5.64 -24.40 -24.71
N VAL A 311 -5.93 -25.10 -23.63
CA VAL A 311 -7.13 -25.92 -23.45
C VAL A 311 -8.02 -25.33 -22.37
N ALA A 312 -9.31 -25.67 -22.39
CA ALA A 312 -10.21 -25.32 -21.29
C ALA A 312 -9.89 -26.23 -20.09
N GLY A 313 -9.65 -25.60 -18.95
CA GLY A 313 -9.60 -26.26 -17.66
C GLY A 313 -10.94 -26.21 -16.92
N PRO A 314 -10.99 -26.60 -15.63
CA PRO A 314 -12.16 -26.41 -14.80
C PRO A 314 -12.66 -24.96 -14.82
N GLU A 315 -13.97 -24.73 -14.64
CA GLU A 315 -14.59 -23.41 -14.76
C GLU A 315 -13.90 -22.34 -13.88
N ALA A 316 -13.55 -22.69 -12.65
CA ALA A 316 -12.87 -21.77 -11.74
C ALA A 316 -11.39 -21.49 -12.12
N ILE A 317 -10.79 -22.29 -13.00
CA ILE A 317 -9.40 -22.19 -13.45
C ILE A 317 -9.34 -21.46 -14.79
N GLY A 318 -10.27 -21.72 -15.68
CA GLY A 318 -10.35 -21.12 -17.00
C GLY A 318 -9.36 -21.75 -17.99
N TRP A 319 -8.67 -20.91 -18.78
CA TRP A 319 -7.72 -21.36 -19.80
C TRP A 319 -6.41 -21.82 -19.19
N VAL A 320 -5.87 -22.90 -19.73
CA VAL A 320 -4.66 -23.57 -19.27
C VAL A 320 -3.80 -23.93 -20.48
N LEU A 321 -2.50 -23.67 -20.40
CA LEU A 321 -1.52 -24.01 -21.41
C LEU A 321 -0.77 -25.30 -21.00
N PRO A 322 -0.92 -26.42 -21.73
CA PRO A 322 -0.07 -27.59 -21.53
C PRO A 322 1.38 -27.26 -21.94
N VAL A 323 2.32 -27.53 -21.06
CA VAL A 323 3.76 -27.31 -21.27
C VAL A 323 4.47 -28.65 -21.19
N ALA A 324 4.95 -29.15 -22.32
CA ALA A 324 5.80 -30.33 -22.37
C ALA A 324 7.22 -29.97 -21.95
N VAL A 325 7.62 -30.35 -20.75
CA VAL A 325 8.99 -30.18 -20.26
C VAL A 325 9.88 -31.20 -20.96
N ALA A 326 10.88 -30.70 -21.69
CA ALA A 326 11.87 -31.55 -22.37
C ALA A 326 13.16 -31.64 -21.52
N GLU A 327 13.95 -32.68 -21.73
CA GLU A 327 15.28 -32.84 -21.08
C GLU A 327 16.21 -31.66 -21.32
N THR A 328 16.11 -31.00 -22.48
CA THR A 328 16.89 -29.84 -22.85
C THR A 328 16.30 -28.50 -22.30
N GLY A 329 15.18 -28.59 -21.56
CA GLY A 329 14.40 -27.47 -21.08
C GLY A 329 13.34 -27.01 -22.09
N THR A 330 12.34 -26.31 -21.59
CA THR A 330 11.24 -25.72 -22.37
C THR A 330 11.05 -24.28 -21.97
N THR A 331 10.85 -23.38 -22.92
CA THR A 331 10.59 -21.96 -22.65
C THR A 331 9.24 -21.54 -23.21
N ILE A 332 8.47 -20.82 -22.40
CA ILE A 332 7.22 -20.18 -22.78
C ILE A 332 7.38 -18.67 -22.65
N GLU A 333 6.93 -17.94 -23.64
CA GLU A 333 6.86 -16.49 -23.56
C GLU A 333 5.41 -16.02 -23.68
N GLN A 334 5.08 -14.98 -22.94
CA GLN A 334 3.78 -14.31 -22.98
C GLN A 334 3.99 -12.80 -23.02
N VAL A 335 3.12 -12.09 -23.73
CA VAL A 335 3.03 -10.64 -23.67
C VAL A 335 1.76 -10.27 -22.90
N MET A 336 1.91 -9.45 -21.88
CA MET A 336 0.82 -9.01 -21.00
C MET A 336 0.63 -7.51 -21.19
N SER A 337 -0.52 -7.11 -21.72
CA SER A 337 -0.90 -5.71 -21.95
C SER A 337 -2.23 -5.38 -21.26
N TRP A 338 -2.42 -4.10 -20.82
CA TRP A 338 -3.63 -3.65 -20.11
C TRP A 338 -3.87 -2.14 -20.27
#